data_801dc4985e26ea5f085caad8255fa682
#
_entry.id   801dc4985e26ea5f085caad8255fa682
#
_cell.length_a   1.000
_cell.length_b   1.000
_cell.length_c   1.000
_cell.angle_alpha   90.00
_cell.angle_beta   90.00
_cell.angle_gamma   90.00
#
_symmetry.space_group_name_H-M   'P 1'
#
loop_
_entity.id
_entity.type
_entity.pdbx_description
1 polymer ?
#
loop_
_entity_poly.entity_id
_entity_poly.type
_entity_poly.pdbx_seq_one_letter_code
_entity_poly.pdbx_strand_id
1 'polypeptide(L)'
;MKSKLLIWILCFFSLGNMKVLASTDYGLHFKSHSVPGNERTSLSLDGNSPFYVEKEFIIDFQMWVRNEPDFGAILHLCTNENQFLHFVFAAGDNNRNFPALVFNEGMFAINTNIEKGKWVPVSLHLNIKENQIDLKYDSRDTTMVVPLRGTKDITVSFGKSPYFSADVVPMNIRDIKIIRDGELIRYWKLWKHNGDVCLDEVEGAVALASYPSWLIDNHIEWRKIYTEKTSGRLDVAFNARDALFYLVRQNKIEILNGISGDRNEVSIVEGYPAMEYTDHMVYDTLTNQLLSYSLHEKL
;
A
#
# COMPACT_ATOMS: atom_id res chain seq x y z
N MET A 1 -5.87 -31.52 -44.85
CA MET A 1 -6.69 -30.43 -44.25
C MET A 1 -6.81 -30.49 -42.74
N LYS A 2 -6.53 -31.58 -42.04
CA LYS A 2 -6.72 -31.70 -40.56
C LYS A 2 -5.59 -31.07 -39.72
N SER A 3 -4.38 -30.87 -40.27
CA SER A 3 -3.25 -30.33 -39.49
C SER A 3 -3.26 -28.80 -39.30
N LYS A 4 -3.86 -28.07 -40.24
CA LYS A 4 -3.94 -26.58 -40.13
C LYS A 4 -4.96 -26.10 -39.12
N LEU A 5 -6.01 -26.88 -38.84
CA LEU A 5 -7.02 -26.54 -37.84
C LEU A 5 -6.49 -26.70 -36.41
N LEU A 6 -5.60 -27.66 -36.19
CA LEU A 6 -5.00 -27.91 -34.87
C LEU A 6 -4.03 -26.79 -34.46
N ILE A 7 -3.31 -26.18 -35.40
CA ILE A 7 -2.39 -25.06 -35.14
C ILE A 7 -3.17 -23.80 -34.74
N TRP A 8 -4.32 -23.55 -35.37
CA TRP A 8 -5.17 -22.40 -34.99
C TRP A 8 -5.80 -22.54 -33.62
N ILE A 9 -6.19 -23.74 -33.19
CA ILE A 9 -6.71 -23.99 -31.86
C ILE A 9 -5.61 -23.82 -30.79
N LEU A 10 -4.38 -24.26 -31.04
CA LEU A 10 -3.24 -24.07 -30.15
C LEU A 10 -2.84 -22.60 -30.02
N CYS A 11 -2.91 -21.79 -31.07
CA CYS A 11 -2.67 -20.34 -31.01
C CYS A 11 -3.76 -19.61 -30.24
N PHE A 12 -5.03 -20.03 -30.32
CA PHE A 12 -6.11 -19.41 -29.54
C PHE A 12 -6.02 -19.74 -28.04
N PHE A 13 -5.55 -20.93 -27.67
CA PHE A 13 -5.34 -21.29 -26.25
C PHE A 13 -4.11 -20.62 -25.62
N SER A 14 -3.11 -20.25 -26.41
CA SER A 14 -1.92 -19.52 -25.91
C SER A 14 -2.18 -18.02 -25.70
N LEU A 15 -3.17 -17.44 -26.36
CA LEU A 15 -3.58 -16.04 -26.16
C LEU A 15 -4.56 -15.84 -25.00
N GLY A 16 -5.21 -16.92 -24.54
CA GLY A 16 -6.24 -16.86 -23.49
C GLY A 16 -5.70 -16.79 -22.05
N ASN A 17 -4.40 -16.86 -21.81
CA ASN A 17 -3.79 -16.88 -20.49
C ASN A 17 -2.78 -15.74 -20.21
N MET A 18 -2.76 -14.69 -21.01
CA MET A 18 -2.20 -13.44 -20.52
C MET A 18 -3.16 -12.86 -19.48
N LYS A 19 -3.12 -13.40 -18.25
CA LYS A 19 -3.45 -12.60 -17.08
C LYS A 19 -2.44 -11.46 -17.13
N VAL A 20 -2.86 -10.32 -17.65
CA VAL A 20 -2.27 -9.04 -17.27
C VAL A 20 -2.54 -8.97 -15.76
N LEU A 21 -1.59 -9.47 -14.97
CA LEU A 21 -1.49 -9.15 -13.57
C LEU A 21 -1.18 -7.66 -13.57
N ALA A 22 -2.23 -6.87 -13.63
CA ALA A 22 -2.13 -5.48 -13.31
C ALA A 22 -1.48 -5.45 -11.92
N SER A 23 -0.25 -5.00 -11.86
CA SER A 23 0.49 -4.80 -10.62
C SER A 23 -0.26 -3.72 -9.86
N THR A 24 -1.08 -4.13 -8.89
CA THR A 24 -1.78 -3.20 -8.01
C THR A 24 -0.73 -2.55 -7.13
N ASP A 25 -0.36 -1.30 -7.43
CA ASP A 25 0.50 -0.51 -6.59
C ASP A 25 -0.29 -0.06 -5.35
N TYR A 26 0.04 -0.64 -4.22
CA TYR A 26 -0.49 -0.27 -2.92
C TYR A 26 0.65 -0.13 -1.91
N GLY A 27 0.39 0.53 -0.81
CA GLY A 27 1.35 0.71 0.27
C GLY A 27 1.24 2.07 0.95
N LEU A 28 2.03 2.27 1.98
CA LEU A 28 2.21 3.55 2.64
C LEU A 28 3.35 4.33 1.99
N HIS A 29 3.04 5.52 1.49
CA HIS A 29 4.00 6.47 0.96
C HIS A 29 4.55 7.33 2.10
N PHE A 30 5.87 7.32 2.29
CA PHE A 30 6.53 8.11 3.32
C PHE A 30 6.87 9.51 2.80
N LYS A 31 6.25 10.54 3.37
CA LYS A 31 6.67 11.93 3.19
C LYS A 31 8.06 12.10 3.78
N SER A 32 8.97 12.66 3.00
CA SER A 32 10.39 12.71 3.30
C SER A 32 10.91 14.15 3.25
N HIS A 33 11.94 14.42 2.44
CA HIS A 33 12.63 15.71 2.36
C HIS A 33 11.77 16.87 1.84
N SER A 34 10.70 16.56 1.13
CA SER A 34 9.78 17.55 0.54
C SER A 34 8.89 18.27 1.57
N VAL A 35 8.86 17.80 2.82
CA VAL A 35 8.06 18.39 3.92
C VAL A 35 8.91 18.70 5.14
N PRO A 36 8.45 19.61 6.03
CA PRO A 36 9.11 19.88 7.31
C PRO A 36 9.27 18.60 8.15
N GLY A 37 10.34 18.54 8.95
CA GLY A 37 10.67 17.33 9.73
C GLY A 37 9.56 16.85 10.68
N ASN A 38 8.71 17.74 11.16
CA ASN A 38 7.55 17.38 12.01
C ASN A 38 6.39 16.75 11.23
N GLU A 39 6.32 16.93 9.90
CA GLU A 39 5.26 16.40 9.02
C GLU A 39 5.67 15.16 8.25
N ARG A 40 6.88 14.64 8.49
CA ARG A 40 7.35 13.40 7.87
C ARG A 40 6.58 12.20 8.39
N THR A 41 6.37 11.21 7.52
CA THR A 41 5.59 10.03 7.85
C THR A 41 6.35 9.11 8.80
N SER A 42 5.62 8.58 9.79
CA SER A 42 6.04 7.45 10.61
C SER A 42 4.95 6.37 10.62
N LEU A 43 5.34 5.13 10.91
CA LEU A 43 4.45 4.01 11.12
C LEU A 43 4.91 3.23 12.35
N SER A 44 4.09 3.21 13.40
CA SER A 44 4.34 2.41 14.61
C SER A 44 3.56 1.11 14.52
N LEU A 45 4.22 -0.02 14.74
CA LEU A 45 3.56 -1.32 14.73
C LEU A 45 3.00 -1.67 16.10
N ASP A 46 1.95 -2.48 16.13
CA ASP A 46 1.26 -3.02 17.30
C ASP A 46 0.82 -1.93 18.32
N GLY A 47 0.39 -0.77 17.80
CA GLY A 47 0.02 0.38 18.65
C GLY A 47 1.19 0.91 19.49
N ASN A 48 2.43 0.68 19.07
CA ASN A 48 3.66 0.94 19.81
C ASN A 48 3.89 0.02 21.03
N SER A 49 3.14 -1.08 21.12
CA SER A 49 3.39 -2.13 22.13
C SER A 49 4.64 -2.94 21.76
N PRO A 50 5.45 -3.37 22.73
CA PRO A 50 6.63 -4.16 22.44
C PRO A 50 6.29 -5.61 22.11
N PHE A 51 7.07 -6.20 21.20
CA PHE A 51 7.09 -7.63 20.94
C PHE A 51 8.05 -8.30 21.92
N TYR A 52 7.56 -9.29 22.66
CA TYR A 52 8.42 -10.12 23.51
C TYR A 52 9.12 -11.18 22.67
N VAL A 53 10.46 -11.21 22.71
CA VAL A 53 11.32 -12.08 21.88
C VAL A 53 12.29 -12.86 22.74
N GLU A 54 12.29 -14.18 22.60
CA GLU A 54 13.21 -15.07 23.33
C GLU A 54 14.37 -15.58 22.47
N LYS A 55 14.09 -15.94 21.23
CA LYS A 55 15.06 -16.60 20.35
C LYS A 55 15.30 -15.85 19.06
N GLU A 56 14.25 -15.72 18.25
CA GLU A 56 14.33 -15.16 16.91
C GLU A 56 13.21 -14.18 16.63
N PHE A 57 13.54 -13.12 15.93
CA PHE A 57 12.59 -12.11 15.51
C PHE A 57 12.92 -11.64 14.09
N ILE A 58 11.99 -11.81 13.16
CA ILE A 58 12.17 -11.44 11.76
C ILE A 58 11.14 -10.40 11.38
N ILE A 59 11.59 -9.37 10.69
CA ILE A 59 10.76 -8.34 10.08
C ILE A 59 10.97 -8.42 8.57
N ASP A 60 9.96 -8.87 7.84
CA ASP A 60 9.95 -8.90 6.38
C ASP A 60 9.04 -7.81 5.83
N PHE A 61 9.46 -7.12 4.79
CA PHE A 61 8.63 -6.13 4.11
C PHE A 61 9.09 -5.90 2.67
N GLN A 62 8.22 -5.25 1.87
CA GLN A 62 8.57 -4.75 0.55
C GLN A 62 8.81 -3.26 0.63
N MET A 63 9.87 -2.79 -0.02
CA MET A 63 10.24 -1.37 -0.07
C MET A 63 10.46 -0.91 -1.50
N TRP A 64 9.96 0.27 -1.82
CA TRP A 64 10.20 0.97 -3.08
C TRP A 64 10.86 2.31 -2.78
N VAL A 65 12.08 2.51 -3.24
CA VAL A 65 12.79 3.79 -3.10
C VAL A 65 12.50 4.68 -4.30
N ARG A 66 12.08 5.91 -4.04
CA ARG A 66 11.78 6.90 -5.09
C ARG A 66 13.05 7.57 -5.63
N ASN A 67 12.92 8.25 -6.78
CA ASN A 67 14.02 8.96 -7.45
C ASN A 67 14.35 10.35 -6.83
N GLU A 68 14.18 10.50 -5.52
CA GLU A 68 14.51 11.68 -4.73
C GLU A 68 15.85 11.46 -4.00
N PRO A 69 16.38 12.44 -3.24
CA PRO A 69 17.50 12.19 -2.34
C PRO A 69 17.21 11.02 -1.41
N ASP A 70 18.06 10.00 -1.41
CA ASP A 70 17.79 8.67 -0.87
C ASP A 70 18.53 8.37 0.45
N PHE A 71 18.76 9.38 1.27
CA PHE A 71 19.31 9.17 2.61
C PHE A 71 18.26 9.31 3.70
N GLY A 72 18.53 8.70 4.86
CA GLY A 72 17.68 8.80 6.05
C GLY A 72 17.33 7.46 6.67
N ALA A 73 16.37 7.49 7.57
CA ALA A 73 15.90 6.34 8.32
C ALA A 73 14.79 5.58 7.59
N ILE A 74 14.81 4.27 7.72
CA ILE A 74 13.83 3.34 7.16
C ILE A 74 13.07 2.66 8.29
N LEU A 75 13.79 1.94 9.17
CA LEU A 75 13.24 1.10 10.22
C LEU A 75 14.01 1.33 11.52
N HIS A 76 13.27 1.35 12.62
CA HIS A 76 13.80 1.49 13.97
C HIS A 76 13.29 0.38 14.87
N LEU A 77 14.21 -0.23 15.60
CA LEU A 77 13.91 -1.11 16.71
C LEU A 77 14.49 -0.49 17.98
N CYS A 78 13.70 -0.51 19.04
CA CYS A 78 14.13 -0.09 20.36
C CYS A 78 13.81 -1.21 21.35
N THR A 79 14.80 -1.62 22.16
CA THR A 79 14.60 -2.60 23.21
C THR A 79 14.28 -1.92 24.54
N ASN A 80 13.71 -2.67 25.50
CA ASN A 80 13.49 -2.22 26.88
C ASN A 80 14.79 -1.83 27.61
N GLU A 81 15.96 -2.24 27.11
CA GLU A 81 17.28 -1.85 27.63
C GLU A 81 17.84 -0.59 26.96
N ASN A 82 17.01 0.15 26.21
CA ASN A 82 17.41 1.31 25.43
C ASN A 82 18.53 1.01 24.41
N GLN A 83 18.57 -0.21 23.89
CA GLN A 83 19.38 -0.54 22.72
C GLN A 83 18.62 -0.17 21.47
N PHE A 84 19.29 0.47 20.54
CA PHE A 84 18.68 0.93 19.30
C PHE A 84 19.33 0.24 18.11
N LEU A 85 18.50 -0.29 17.24
CA LEU A 85 18.90 -0.76 15.92
C LEU A 85 18.13 0.02 14.86
N HIS A 86 18.87 0.61 13.93
CA HIS A 86 18.28 1.36 12.84
C HIS A 86 18.76 0.80 11.51
N PHE A 87 17.83 0.57 10.60
CA PHE A 87 18.13 0.39 9.19
C PHE A 87 17.99 1.75 8.50
N VAL A 88 19.07 2.20 7.87
CA VAL A 88 19.16 3.54 7.28
C VAL A 88 19.79 3.48 5.89
N PHE A 89 19.57 4.51 5.10
CA PHE A 89 20.47 4.85 4.00
C PHE A 89 21.38 5.96 4.47
N ALA A 90 22.64 5.61 4.66
CA ALA A 90 23.68 6.53 5.12
C ALA A 90 24.25 7.30 3.96
N ALA A 91 24.61 8.58 4.21
CA ALA A 91 25.35 9.38 3.24
C ALA A 91 26.81 8.88 3.16
N GLY A 92 27.25 8.59 1.96
CA GLY A 92 28.62 8.16 1.69
C GLY A 92 29.42 9.22 0.95
N ASP A 93 30.68 8.91 0.71
CA ASP A 93 31.58 9.75 -0.08
C ASP A 93 31.08 9.85 -1.54
N ASN A 94 31.35 11.00 -2.18
CA ASN A 94 31.01 11.26 -3.58
C ASN A 94 29.49 11.16 -3.90
N ASN A 95 28.59 11.54 -2.96
CA ASN A 95 27.14 11.49 -3.11
C ASN A 95 26.59 10.07 -3.40
N ARG A 96 27.28 9.02 -3.01
CA ARG A 96 26.78 7.65 -3.05
C ARG A 96 26.26 7.26 -1.69
N ASN A 97 24.96 7.23 -1.55
CA ASN A 97 24.32 6.70 -0.36
C ASN A 97 24.32 5.17 -0.41
N PHE A 98 24.34 4.55 0.75
CA PHE A 98 24.39 3.10 0.87
C PHE A 98 23.52 2.60 2.02
N PRO A 99 22.96 1.39 1.93
CA PRO A 99 22.23 0.76 3.02
C PRO A 99 23.18 0.46 4.18
N ALA A 100 22.74 0.73 5.41
CA ALA A 100 23.51 0.45 6.61
C ALA A 100 22.62 0.08 7.80
N LEU A 101 23.15 -0.78 8.69
CA LEU A 101 22.63 -0.99 10.02
C LEU A 101 23.40 -0.14 11.01
N VAL A 102 22.69 0.59 11.84
CA VAL A 102 23.26 1.35 12.96
C VAL A 102 22.80 0.67 14.24
N PHE A 103 23.73 0.14 15.02
CA PHE A 103 23.47 -0.46 16.31
C PHE A 103 24.20 0.33 17.39
N ASN A 104 23.46 0.96 18.31
CA ASN A 104 23.99 1.91 19.26
C ASN A 104 24.88 2.98 18.57
N GLU A 105 26.19 2.94 18.79
CA GLU A 105 27.16 3.88 18.18
C GLU A 105 27.89 3.28 16.96
N GLY A 106 27.67 2.01 16.64
CA GLY A 106 28.32 1.33 15.52
C GLY A 106 27.49 1.39 14.23
N MET A 107 28.13 1.65 13.11
CA MET A 107 27.50 1.60 11.78
C MET A 107 28.14 0.50 10.94
N PHE A 108 27.31 -0.35 10.35
CA PHE A 108 27.70 -1.48 9.51
C PHE A 108 27.13 -1.29 8.12
N ALA A 109 27.99 -0.91 7.19
CA ALA A 109 27.61 -0.67 5.79
C ALA A 109 27.34 -2.00 5.07
N ILE A 110 26.30 -2.00 4.23
CA ILE A 110 26.00 -3.11 3.32
C ILE A 110 26.57 -2.74 1.96
N ASN A 111 27.47 -3.58 1.46
CA ASN A 111 28.10 -3.37 0.16
C ASN A 111 27.15 -3.67 -1.00
N THR A 112 26.17 -2.83 -1.19
CA THR A 112 25.21 -2.91 -2.31
C THR A 112 24.74 -1.51 -2.72
N ASN A 113 24.23 -1.41 -3.94
CA ASN A 113 23.61 -0.18 -4.42
C ASN A 113 22.17 -0.08 -3.89
N ILE A 114 21.69 1.15 -3.74
CA ILE A 114 20.28 1.42 -3.48
C ILE A 114 19.50 1.24 -4.78
N GLU A 115 18.60 0.27 -4.78
CA GLU A 115 17.70 0.01 -5.91
C GLU A 115 16.52 0.98 -5.87
N LYS A 116 16.35 1.74 -6.96
CA LYS A 116 15.28 2.75 -7.10
C LYS A 116 14.24 2.34 -8.14
N GLY A 117 13.02 2.81 -7.96
CA GLY A 117 11.95 2.66 -8.95
C GLY A 117 11.41 1.23 -9.10
N LYS A 118 11.70 0.34 -8.15
CA LYS A 118 11.13 -1.02 -8.10
C LYS A 118 10.90 -1.46 -6.66
N TRP A 119 9.99 -2.41 -6.45
CA TRP A 119 9.81 -3.08 -5.18
C TRP A 119 10.96 -4.06 -4.93
N VAL A 120 11.59 -3.94 -3.78
CA VAL A 120 12.63 -4.86 -3.30
C VAL A 120 12.23 -5.49 -1.98
N PRO A 121 12.48 -6.79 -1.79
CA PRO A 121 12.28 -7.45 -0.51
C PRO A 121 13.38 -7.02 0.48
N VAL A 122 12.97 -6.77 1.71
CA VAL A 122 13.86 -6.49 2.84
C VAL A 122 13.48 -7.42 3.98
N SER A 123 14.49 -8.05 4.58
CA SER A 123 14.33 -8.91 5.74
C SER A 123 15.38 -8.56 6.79
N LEU A 124 14.94 -8.26 7.99
CA LEU A 124 15.80 -8.04 9.15
C LEU A 124 15.53 -9.16 10.15
N HIS A 125 16.55 -9.99 10.41
CA HIS A 125 16.50 -11.12 11.32
C HIS A 125 17.38 -10.87 12.54
N LEU A 126 16.79 -10.86 13.72
CA LEU A 126 17.48 -10.80 15.00
C LEU A 126 17.49 -12.21 15.59
N ASN A 127 18.68 -12.79 15.73
CA ASN A 127 18.92 -14.03 16.46
C ASN A 127 19.51 -13.71 17.84
N ILE A 128 18.63 -13.67 18.85
CA ILE A 128 18.99 -13.31 20.22
C ILE A 128 19.98 -14.35 20.81
N LYS A 129 19.75 -15.62 20.50
CA LYS A 129 20.58 -16.75 21.03
C LYS A 129 22.00 -16.67 20.50
N GLU A 130 22.18 -16.40 19.23
CA GLU A 130 23.48 -16.34 18.57
C GLU A 130 24.14 -14.95 18.66
N ASN A 131 23.46 -13.95 19.23
CA ASN A 131 23.88 -12.53 19.22
C ASN A 131 24.16 -12.01 17.83
N GLN A 132 23.28 -12.31 16.88
CA GLN A 132 23.47 -12.04 15.47
C GLN A 132 22.30 -11.26 14.90
N ILE A 133 22.63 -10.33 14.01
CA ILE A 133 21.64 -9.64 13.18
C ILE A 133 22.00 -9.89 11.72
N ASP A 134 21.04 -10.41 10.97
CA ASP A 134 21.14 -10.57 9.54
C ASP A 134 20.20 -9.56 8.85
N LEU A 135 20.73 -8.80 7.91
CA LEU A 135 19.93 -7.94 7.04
C LEU A 135 20.07 -8.43 5.61
N LYS A 136 18.93 -8.74 5.00
CA LYS A 136 18.81 -9.02 3.60
C LYS A 136 18.14 -7.84 2.90
N TYR A 137 18.84 -7.26 1.93
CA TYR A 137 18.33 -6.19 1.09
C TYR A 137 18.43 -6.62 -0.38
N ASP A 138 17.29 -6.79 -1.05
CA ASP A 138 17.19 -7.38 -2.39
C ASP A 138 17.86 -8.78 -2.43
N SER A 139 18.94 -8.92 -3.14
CA SER A 139 19.70 -10.17 -3.29
C SER A 139 20.98 -10.24 -2.44
N ARG A 140 21.20 -9.26 -1.56
CA ARG A 140 22.42 -9.15 -0.73
C ARG A 140 22.10 -9.39 0.73
N ASP A 141 22.92 -10.20 1.36
CA ASP A 141 22.85 -10.52 2.77
C ASP A 141 24.06 -9.93 3.49
N THR A 142 23.85 -9.44 4.69
CA THR A 142 24.90 -8.97 5.60
C THR A 142 24.60 -9.44 7.01
N THR A 143 25.59 -10.05 7.63
CA THR A 143 25.51 -10.56 9.00
C THR A 143 26.41 -9.73 9.89
N MET A 144 25.90 -9.34 11.06
CA MET A 144 26.70 -8.71 12.10
C MET A 144 26.49 -9.36 13.45
N VAL A 145 27.55 -9.46 14.22
CA VAL A 145 27.52 -9.95 15.60
C VAL A 145 27.37 -8.76 16.54
N VAL A 146 26.34 -8.78 17.37
CA VAL A 146 25.99 -7.70 18.30
C VAL A 146 25.60 -8.26 19.66
N PRO A 147 25.78 -7.53 20.75
CA PRO A 147 25.48 -8.04 22.11
C PRO A 147 23.98 -7.99 22.40
N LEU A 148 23.20 -8.88 21.78
CA LEU A 148 21.72 -9.01 21.95
C LEU A 148 21.33 -9.91 23.13
N ARG A 149 22.12 -10.05 24.16
CA ARG A 149 21.92 -11.04 25.23
C ARG A 149 20.57 -10.93 25.93
N GLY A 150 19.98 -12.10 26.24
CA GLY A 150 18.72 -12.24 26.99
C GLY A 150 17.46 -11.98 26.16
N THR A 151 16.31 -12.15 26.78
CA THR A 151 15.01 -11.83 26.19
C THR A 151 14.85 -10.35 26.00
N LYS A 152 14.12 -9.96 24.98
CA LYS A 152 13.92 -8.55 24.62
C LYS A 152 12.45 -8.21 24.43
N ASP A 153 12.07 -7.05 24.91
CA ASP A 153 10.83 -6.36 24.51
C ASP A 153 11.20 -5.36 23.42
N ILE A 154 10.77 -5.60 22.19
CA ILE A 154 11.19 -4.83 21.02
C ILE A 154 10.03 -4.02 20.48
N THR A 155 10.15 -2.70 20.45
CA THR A 155 9.23 -1.83 19.69
C THR A 155 9.75 -1.63 18.27
N VAL A 156 8.83 -1.57 17.30
CA VAL A 156 9.14 -1.46 15.87
C VAL A 156 8.43 -0.26 15.27
N SER A 157 9.20 0.58 14.58
CA SER A 157 8.64 1.71 13.84
C SER A 157 9.39 1.97 12.53
N PHE A 158 8.71 2.56 11.56
CA PHE A 158 9.27 2.94 10.26
C PHE A 158 9.26 4.45 10.07
N GLY A 159 10.24 4.97 9.34
CA GLY A 159 10.33 6.38 8.96
C GLY A 159 10.77 7.27 10.10
N LYS A 160 9.98 8.32 10.42
CA LYS A 160 10.31 9.24 11.51
C LYS A 160 10.26 8.53 12.87
N SER A 161 11.31 8.67 13.66
CA SER A 161 11.40 8.10 15.02
C SER A 161 11.50 9.20 16.07
N PRO A 162 10.91 9.02 17.25
CA PRO A 162 11.13 9.91 18.38
C PRO A 162 12.52 9.73 19.01
N TYR A 163 13.18 8.60 18.76
CA TYR A 163 14.46 8.22 19.38
C TYR A 163 15.67 8.52 18.51
N PHE A 164 15.46 8.80 17.22
CA PHE A 164 16.54 9.00 16.28
C PHE A 164 16.22 10.18 15.36
N SER A 165 17.00 11.25 15.49
CA SER A 165 16.85 12.46 14.67
C SER A 165 17.57 12.26 13.35
N ALA A 166 16.86 11.70 12.38
CA ALA A 166 17.34 11.56 11.00
C ALA A 166 16.26 11.97 10.01
N ASP A 167 16.68 12.24 8.80
CA ASP A 167 15.76 12.33 7.67
C ASP A 167 15.08 10.98 7.44
N VAL A 168 13.96 10.99 6.75
CA VAL A 168 13.24 9.78 6.35
C VAL A 168 13.58 9.49 4.89
N VAL A 169 13.87 8.24 4.56
CA VAL A 169 14.07 7.83 3.17
C VAL A 169 12.80 8.06 2.36
N PRO A 170 12.88 8.64 1.14
CA PRO A 170 11.72 8.76 0.25
C PRO A 170 11.32 7.39 -0.29
N MET A 171 10.52 6.67 0.48
CA MET A 171 10.14 5.28 0.23
C MET A 171 8.64 5.07 0.25
N ASN A 172 8.22 3.96 -0.31
CA ASN A 172 6.92 3.34 -0.10
C ASN A 172 7.16 1.97 0.54
N ILE A 173 6.27 1.57 1.45
CA ILE A 173 6.37 0.27 2.14
C ILE A 173 5.03 -0.47 2.03
N ARG A 174 5.10 -1.80 1.93
CA ARG A 174 3.96 -2.70 1.99
C ARG A 174 4.35 -4.08 2.52
N ASP A 175 3.36 -4.90 2.81
CA ASP A 175 3.50 -6.33 3.15
C ASP A 175 4.45 -6.57 4.34
N ILE A 176 4.24 -5.83 5.46
CA ILE A 176 5.04 -5.99 6.66
C ILE A 176 4.61 -7.25 7.39
N LYS A 177 5.53 -8.18 7.59
CA LYS A 177 5.34 -9.41 8.35
C LYS A 177 6.28 -9.43 9.55
N ILE A 178 5.77 -9.88 10.69
CA ILE A 178 6.54 -10.17 11.88
C ILE A 178 6.46 -11.68 12.13
N ILE A 179 7.64 -12.30 12.15
CA ILE A 179 7.79 -13.72 12.44
C ILE A 179 8.60 -13.83 13.74
N ARG A 180 8.10 -14.57 14.71
CA ARG A 180 8.72 -14.80 16.00
C ARG A 180 8.83 -16.29 16.25
N ASP A 181 10.04 -16.77 16.51
CA ASP A 181 10.35 -18.18 16.79
C ASP A 181 9.80 -19.14 15.71
N GLY A 182 9.87 -18.70 14.43
CA GLY A 182 9.38 -19.44 13.26
C GLY A 182 7.87 -19.29 12.97
N GLU A 183 7.11 -18.58 13.80
CA GLU A 183 5.66 -18.36 13.63
C GLU A 183 5.36 -16.96 13.12
N LEU A 184 4.49 -16.84 12.10
CA LEU A 184 3.97 -15.56 11.63
C LEU A 184 2.95 -15.02 12.64
N ILE A 185 3.32 -13.97 13.39
CA ILE A 185 2.48 -13.39 14.43
C ILE A 185 1.74 -12.13 13.98
N ARG A 186 2.23 -11.43 12.96
CA ARG A 186 1.60 -10.20 12.42
C ARG A 186 1.81 -10.10 10.91
N TYR A 187 0.81 -9.52 10.22
CA TYR A 187 0.90 -9.19 8.81
C TYR A 187 0.11 -7.93 8.49
N TRP A 188 0.78 -6.79 8.29
CA TRP A 188 0.17 -5.55 7.81
C TRP A 188 0.43 -5.40 6.31
N LYS A 189 -0.61 -5.57 5.52
CA LYS A 189 -0.54 -5.44 4.06
C LYS A 189 -0.34 -3.99 3.61
N LEU A 190 -0.86 -3.02 4.35
CA LEU A 190 -0.82 -1.59 4.07
C LEU A 190 -1.55 -1.18 2.77
N TRP A 191 -2.64 -1.80 2.46
CA TRP A 191 -3.45 -1.55 1.25
C TRP A 191 -4.60 -0.57 1.48
N LYS A 192 -4.42 0.40 2.33
CA LYS A 192 -5.42 1.41 2.65
C LYS A 192 -5.42 2.55 1.64
N HIS A 193 -6.55 3.26 1.57
CA HIS A 193 -6.71 4.45 0.74
C HIS A 193 -6.83 5.73 1.58
N ASN A 194 -7.16 5.63 2.87
CA ASN A 194 -7.33 6.75 3.78
C ASN A 194 -7.14 6.33 5.24
N GLY A 195 -7.13 7.34 6.12
CA GLY A 195 -7.00 7.15 7.57
C GLY A 195 -5.56 6.86 8.00
N ASP A 196 -5.37 6.71 9.29
CA ASP A 196 -4.09 6.55 9.96
C ASP A 196 -3.89 5.17 10.61
N VAL A 197 -4.93 4.33 10.63
CA VAL A 197 -4.95 3.01 11.27
C VAL A 197 -4.97 1.91 10.24
N CYS A 198 -4.04 0.94 10.35
CA CYS A 198 -4.08 -0.34 9.65
C CYS A 198 -4.20 -1.49 10.63
N LEU A 199 -5.07 -2.44 10.35
CA LEU A 199 -5.18 -3.68 11.11
C LEU A 199 -4.32 -4.75 10.45
N ASP A 200 -3.65 -5.57 11.26
CA ASP A 200 -2.98 -6.76 10.77
C ASP A 200 -3.98 -7.86 10.42
N GLU A 201 -3.62 -8.74 9.49
CA GLU A 201 -4.50 -9.79 8.97
C GLU A 201 -4.48 -11.07 9.82
N VAL A 202 -3.64 -11.14 10.89
CA VAL A 202 -3.50 -12.33 11.75
C VAL A 202 -4.40 -12.21 12.99
N GLU A 203 -4.25 -11.13 13.77
CA GLU A 203 -4.97 -10.94 15.04
C GLU A 203 -5.71 -9.60 15.14
N GLY A 204 -5.62 -8.75 14.10
CA GLY A 204 -6.26 -7.44 14.09
C GLY A 204 -5.49 -6.37 14.89
N ALA A 205 -4.21 -6.57 15.18
CA ALA A 205 -3.39 -5.60 15.86
C ALA A 205 -3.20 -4.31 15.03
N VAL A 206 -3.07 -3.18 15.71
CA VAL A 206 -3.06 -1.86 15.09
C VAL A 206 -1.65 -1.46 14.67
N ALA A 207 -1.46 -1.07 13.40
CA ALA A 207 -0.37 -0.18 13.01
C ALA A 207 -0.89 1.24 12.85
N LEU A 208 -0.20 2.21 13.46
CA LEU A 208 -0.61 3.61 13.47
C LEU A 208 0.37 4.44 12.64
N ALA A 209 -0.13 5.08 11.59
CA ALA A 209 0.63 5.97 10.74
C ALA A 209 0.42 7.44 11.15
N SER A 210 1.51 8.22 11.26
CA SER A 210 1.43 9.67 11.39
C SER A 210 1.71 10.32 10.04
N TYR A 211 0.92 11.32 9.68
CA TYR A 211 0.98 12.00 8.39
C TYR A 211 0.97 11.04 7.18
N PRO A 212 0.06 10.05 7.15
CA PRO A 212 0.04 9.04 6.10
C PRO A 212 -0.26 9.65 4.73
N SER A 213 0.33 9.04 3.71
CA SER A 213 -0.06 9.17 2.32
C SER A 213 -0.11 7.77 1.73
N TRP A 214 -1.27 7.34 1.24
CA TRP A 214 -1.43 5.99 0.73
C TRP A 214 -1.22 5.96 -0.78
N LEU A 215 -0.54 4.93 -1.28
CA LEU A 215 -0.54 4.64 -2.70
C LEU A 215 -1.95 4.18 -3.06
N ILE A 216 -2.60 4.96 -3.87
CA ILE A 216 -3.87 4.58 -4.48
C ILE A 216 -3.50 3.67 -5.65
N ASP A 217 -4.20 2.55 -5.75
CA ASP A 217 -4.10 1.70 -6.91
C ASP A 217 -4.46 2.52 -8.17
N ASN A 218 -3.46 2.75 -9.01
CA ASN A 218 -3.60 3.54 -10.24
C ASN A 218 -4.54 2.90 -11.28
N HIS A 219 -5.17 1.75 -10.95
CA HIS A 219 -6.25 1.20 -11.77
C HIS A 219 -7.46 2.12 -11.85
N ILE A 220 -7.58 3.10 -10.96
CA ILE A 220 -8.50 4.22 -11.13
C ILE A 220 -7.72 5.42 -11.66
N GLU A 221 -7.02 5.28 -12.76
CA GLU A 221 -6.77 6.43 -13.63
C GLU A 221 -8.12 6.87 -14.17
N TRP A 222 -8.60 8.00 -13.69
CA TRP A 222 -9.77 8.66 -14.27
C TRP A 222 -9.43 9.01 -15.72
N ARG A 223 -9.68 8.07 -16.64
CA ARG A 223 -9.68 8.37 -18.05
C ARG A 223 -10.85 9.30 -18.28
N LYS A 224 -10.58 10.48 -18.81
CA LYS A 224 -11.62 11.34 -19.33
C LYS A 224 -12.22 10.69 -20.59
N ILE A 225 -13.19 9.80 -20.39
CA ILE A 225 -13.85 9.05 -21.45
C ILE A 225 -14.83 9.98 -22.17
N TYR A 226 -15.43 10.92 -21.45
CA TYR A 226 -16.47 11.77 -21.96
C TYR A 226 -16.55 13.09 -21.20
N THR A 227 -16.87 14.16 -21.89
CA THR A 227 -17.18 15.47 -21.30
C THR A 227 -18.38 16.05 -22.00
N GLU A 228 -19.44 16.30 -21.26
CA GLU A 228 -20.60 17.03 -21.72
C GLU A 228 -20.85 18.23 -20.81
N LYS A 229 -21.24 19.34 -21.40
CA LYS A 229 -21.75 20.48 -20.62
C LYS A 229 -23.17 20.16 -20.20
N THR A 230 -23.41 19.95 -18.92
CA THR A 230 -24.75 19.80 -18.39
C THR A 230 -25.23 21.13 -17.85
N SER A 231 -26.42 21.54 -18.24
CA SER A 231 -27.14 22.63 -17.59
C SER A 231 -28.01 22.01 -16.49
N GLY A 232 -27.50 21.88 -15.31
CA GLY A 232 -28.28 21.34 -14.18
C GLY A 232 -27.49 20.44 -13.26
N ARG A 233 -28.16 19.98 -12.22
CA ARG A 233 -27.62 19.03 -11.25
C ARG A 233 -27.57 17.63 -11.85
N LEU A 234 -26.48 16.96 -11.72
CA LEU A 234 -26.29 15.58 -12.16
C LEU A 234 -25.94 14.73 -10.94
N ASP A 235 -26.68 13.66 -10.73
CA ASP A 235 -26.32 12.65 -9.76
C ASP A 235 -25.87 11.38 -10.48
N VAL A 236 -24.89 10.67 -9.89
CA VAL A 236 -24.21 9.54 -10.50
C VAL A 236 -24.11 8.41 -9.49
N ALA A 237 -24.61 7.22 -9.84
CA ALA A 237 -24.34 6.00 -9.08
C ALA A 237 -23.35 5.13 -9.85
N PHE A 238 -22.49 4.42 -9.11
CA PHE A 238 -21.47 3.56 -9.67
C PHE A 238 -21.62 2.13 -9.21
N ASN A 239 -21.72 1.20 -10.16
CA ASN A 239 -21.63 -0.23 -9.91
C ASN A 239 -20.17 -0.69 -10.11
N ALA A 240 -19.47 -0.89 -9.02
CA ALA A 240 -18.05 -1.29 -9.04
C ALA A 240 -17.84 -2.72 -9.60
N ARG A 241 -18.86 -3.60 -9.52
CA ARG A 241 -18.76 -4.98 -10.00
C ARG A 241 -18.66 -5.05 -11.52
N ASP A 242 -19.47 -4.25 -12.21
CA ASP A 242 -19.59 -4.31 -13.65
C ASP A 242 -18.99 -3.05 -14.34
N ALA A 243 -18.38 -2.17 -13.55
CA ALA A 243 -17.81 -0.88 -13.98
C ALA A 243 -18.82 0.01 -14.72
N LEU A 244 -20.07 0.04 -14.24
CA LEU A 244 -21.15 0.81 -14.87
C LEU A 244 -21.45 2.08 -14.07
N PHE A 245 -21.59 3.21 -14.79
CA PHE A 245 -22.08 4.46 -14.25
C PHE A 245 -23.54 4.65 -14.68
N TYR A 246 -24.39 5.01 -13.74
CA TYR A 246 -25.80 5.33 -13.96
C TYR A 246 -25.99 6.81 -13.76
N LEU A 247 -26.53 7.48 -14.78
CA LEU A 247 -26.81 8.91 -14.78
C LEU A 247 -28.28 9.13 -15.08
N VAL A 248 -29.00 9.88 -14.23
CA VAL A 248 -30.40 10.21 -14.49
C VAL A 248 -30.48 11.56 -15.20
N ARG A 249 -31.18 11.59 -16.31
CA ARG A 249 -31.47 12.81 -17.09
C ARG A 249 -32.87 12.75 -17.66
N GLN A 250 -33.70 13.74 -17.35
CA GLN A 250 -35.00 13.96 -18.04
C GLN A 250 -35.80 12.67 -18.31
N ASN A 251 -36.07 11.89 -17.29
CA ASN A 251 -36.81 10.61 -17.38
C ASN A 251 -36.05 9.46 -18.09
N LYS A 252 -34.77 9.59 -18.24
CA LYS A 252 -33.92 8.52 -18.78
C LYS A 252 -32.81 8.20 -17.81
N ILE A 253 -32.45 6.94 -17.74
CA ILE A 253 -31.22 6.46 -17.09
C ILE A 253 -30.22 6.17 -18.18
N GLU A 254 -29.15 6.93 -18.22
CA GLU A 254 -28.01 6.63 -19.07
C GLU A 254 -27.07 5.68 -18.33
N ILE A 255 -26.66 4.63 -19.00
CA ILE A 255 -25.71 3.66 -18.48
C ILE A 255 -24.44 3.77 -19.29
N LEU A 256 -23.35 4.20 -18.64
CA LEU A 256 -22.04 4.32 -19.26
C LEU A 256 -21.13 3.18 -18.75
N ASN A 257 -20.58 2.40 -19.65
CA ASN A 257 -19.56 1.42 -19.33
C ASN A 257 -18.21 2.13 -19.13
N GLY A 258 -17.65 2.06 -17.91
CA GLY A 258 -16.39 2.71 -17.55
C GLY A 258 -15.16 2.08 -18.21
N ILE A 259 -15.28 0.86 -18.74
CA ILE A 259 -14.17 0.14 -19.41
C ILE A 259 -14.19 0.39 -20.91
N SER A 260 -15.32 0.13 -21.56
CA SER A 260 -15.45 0.26 -23.03
C SER A 260 -15.81 1.67 -23.50
N GLY A 261 -16.42 2.47 -22.63
CA GLY A 261 -17.00 3.78 -23.00
C GLY A 261 -18.35 3.68 -23.69
N ASP A 262 -18.91 2.47 -23.83
CA ASP A 262 -20.23 2.28 -24.45
C ASP A 262 -21.32 2.93 -23.60
N ARG A 263 -22.33 3.46 -24.30
CA ARG A 263 -23.43 4.18 -23.69
C ARG A 263 -24.75 3.55 -24.11
N ASN A 264 -25.58 3.24 -23.12
CA ASN A 264 -26.94 2.77 -23.31
C ASN A 264 -27.92 3.69 -22.59
N GLU A 265 -29.11 3.84 -23.11
CA GLU A 265 -30.20 4.59 -22.48
C GLU A 265 -31.36 3.66 -22.15
N VAL A 266 -31.88 3.79 -20.92
CA VAL A 266 -33.10 3.10 -20.50
C VAL A 266 -34.16 4.17 -20.17
N SER A 267 -35.32 4.11 -20.81
CA SER A 267 -36.43 4.98 -20.46
C SER A 267 -37.00 4.56 -19.09
N ILE A 268 -37.33 5.56 -18.26
CA ILE A 268 -38.04 5.31 -17.01
C ILE A 268 -39.48 4.92 -17.37
N VAL A 269 -39.96 3.83 -16.75
CA VAL A 269 -41.28 3.24 -17.04
C VAL A 269 -42.42 4.25 -16.76
N GLU A 270 -43.44 4.29 -17.60
CA GLU A 270 -44.67 5.10 -17.40
C GLU A 270 -45.26 4.81 -16.00
N GLY A 271 -45.57 5.88 -15.26
CA GLY A 271 -46.17 5.80 -13.94
C GLY A 271 -45.24 6.25 -12.78
N TYR A 272 -43.98 6.49 -13.07
CA TYR A 272 -43.11 7.21 -12.13
C TYR A 272 -43.18 8.72 -12.40
N PRO A 273 -43.17 9.57 -11.36
CA PRO A 273 -43.09 11.00 -11.53
C PRO A 273 -41.87 11.37 -12.36
N ALA A 274 -42.04 12.34 -13.26
CA ALA A 274 -40.94 12.86 -14.06
C ALA A 274 -39.84 13.41 -13.18
N MET A 275 -38.76 12.67 -12.99
CA MET A 275 -37.61 13.13 -12.22
C MET A 275 -36.76 14.06 -13.10
N GLU A 276 -36.86 15.38 -12.91
CA GLU A 276 -35.96 16.31 -13.55
C GLU A 276 -34.53 16.13 -13.04
N TYR A 277 -34.39 15.74 -11.76
CA TYR A 277 -33.12 15.42 -11.09
C TYR A 277 -33.37 14.58 -9.83
N THR A 278 -32.32 13.90 -9.37
CA THR A 278 -32.33 13.19 -8.09
C THR A 278 -31.42 13.90 -7.11
N ASP A 279 -31.76 13.87 -5.81
CA ASP A 279 -30.90 14.41 -4.77
C ASP A 279 -29.77 13.45 -4.43
N HIS A 280 -30.07 12.15 -4.46
CA HIS A 280 -29.09 11.10 -4.28
C HIS A 280 -29.44 9.84 -5.04
N MET A 281 -28.41 9.22 -5.59
CA MET A 281 -28.48 7.89 -6.18
C MET A 281 -27.43 6.96 -5.58
N VAL A 282 -27.80 5.69 -5.38
CA VAL A 282 -26.88 4.65 -4.97
C VAL A 282 -27.21 3.34 -5.68
N TYR A 283 -26.18 2.59 -6.06
CA TYR A 283 -26.34 1.25 -6.60
C TYR A 283 -26.10 0.22 -5.50
N ASP A 284 -27.13 -0.58 -5.19
CA ASP A 284 -27.01 -1.68 -4.26
C ASP A 284 -26.51 -2.94 -4.99
N THR A 285 -25.26 -3.30 -4.73
CA THR A 285 -24.62 -4.47 -5.34
C THR A 285 -25.16 -5.80 -4.87
N LEU A 286 -25.84 -5.85 -3.71
CA LEU A 286 -26.41 -7.08 -3.16
C LEU A 286 -27.74 -7.42 -3.84
N THR A 287 -28.60 -6.44 -4.00
CA THR A 287 -29.92 -6.61 -4.61
C THR A 287 -29.94 -6.35 -6.11
N ASN A 288 -28.83 -5.84 -6.68
CA ASN A 288 -28.69 -5.43 -8.07
C ASN A 288 -29.72 -4.35 -8.45
N GLN A 289 -29.94 -3.37 -7.55
CA GLN A 289 -30.93 -2.32 -7.71
C GLN A 289 -30.29 -0.94 -7.68
N LEU A 290 -30.77 -0.04 -8.56
CA LEU A 290 -30.48 1.37 -8.50
C LEU A 290 -31.55 2.05 -7.65
N LEU A 291 -31.13 2.63 -6.52
CA LEU A 291 -32.01 3.36 -5.62
C LEU A 291 -31.75 4.86 -5.82
N SER A 292 -32.85 5.63 -5.95
CA SER A 292 -32.77 7.09 -6.01
C SER A 292 -33.87 7.70 -5.17
N TYR A 293 -33.62 8.91 -4.62
CA TYR A 293 -34.66 9.68 -3.96
C TYR A 293 -34.49 11.17 -4.25
N SER A 294 -35.59 11.89 -4.18
CA SER A 294 -35.63 13.35 -4.26
C SER A 294 -36.28 13.94 -2.99
N LEU A 295 -35.66 14.95 -2.42
CA LEU A 295 -36.19 15.67 -1.27
C LEU A 295 -37.32 16.64 -1.61
N HIS A 296 -37.46 16.97 -2.90
CA HIS A 296 -38.41 17.96 -3.38
C HIS A 296 -39.77 17.37 -3.82
N GLU A 297 -39.83 16.09 -4.04
CA GLU A 297 -41.09 15.40 -4.35
C GLU A 297 -41.69 14.84 -3.05
N LYS A 298 -42.64 15.59 -2.47
CA LYS A 298 -43.54 15.02 -1.46
C LYS A 298 -44.54 14.15 -2.20
N LEU A 299 -44.42 12.87 -2.09
CA LEU A 299 -45.48 11.91 -2.39
C LEU A 299 -46.67 12.09 -1.45
#